data_3cc569fa8d3210553a9d62cb48af1ae7
#
_entry.id   3cc569fa8d3210553a9d62cb48af1ae7
#
_cell.length_a   1.000
_cell.length_b   1.000
_cell.length_c   1.000
_cell.angle_alpha   90.00
_cell.angle_beta   90.00
_cell.angle_gamma   90.00
#
_symmetry.space_group_name_H-M   'P 1'
#
loop_
_entity.id
_entity.type
_entity.pdbx_description
1 polymer ?
#
loop_
_entity_poly.entity_id
_entity_poly.type
_entity_poly.pdbx_seq_one_letter_code
_entity_poly.pdbx_strand_id
1 'polypeptide(L)'
;MYALSETESVTEKTDDAKNLVTETSSEASSEASSEVASEVASKASSEVASETKNESVTEAKKETNEKWGIAHIYSSYNNTIIHITDLTGAETVSISSGGHHVNADRYESSPFAAMKAANAVVDAAKTKGFTALHIKVRAVGGVGSRVPGPGAQSAIRALARGGFKIGRIDDVTPIPHDTTRRKGGKRGRRV
;
A
#
# COMPACT_ATOMS: atom_id res chain seq x y z
N MET A 1 -32.31 46.61 -3.33
CA MET A 1 -31.70 47.58 -2.40
C MET A 1 -31.79 47.05 -1.00
N TYR A 2 -30.74 47.09 -0.21
CA TYR A 2 -30.45 46.48 1.09
C TYR A 2 -29.94 45.01 0.96
N ALA A 3 -28.81 44.58 1.45
CA ALA A 3 -27.79 45.17 2.31
C ALA A 3 -26.43 44.49 2.01
N LEU A 4 -25.40 45.28 1.79
CA LEU A 4 -24.00 44.89 1.76
C LEU A 4 -23.30 45.78 2.79
N SER A 5 -23.14 45.35 4.01
CA SER A 5 -22.25 45.98 4.99
C SER A 5 -22.30 45.15 6.27
N GLU A 6 -21.41 44.20 6.46
CA GLU A 6 -21.06 43.61 7.77
C GLU A 6 -20.02 42.47 7.68
N THR A 7 -18.96 42.60 6.88
CA THR A 7 -17.87 41.60 6.90
C THR A 7 -16.44 42.18 6.98
N GLU A 8 -16.26 43.44 7.44
CA GLU A 8 -14.93 44.05 7.50
C GLU A 8 -14.36 44.29 8.93
N SER A 9 -14.91 43.71 9.98
CA SER A 9 -14.43 44.03 11.36
C SER A 9 -13.85 42.82 12.14
N VAL A 10 -13.48 41.72 11.51
CA VAL A 10 -12.98 40.53 12.25
C VAL A 10 -11.51 40.20 11.92
N THR A 11 -10.85 40.87 10.98
CA THR A 11 -9.48 40.51 10.56
C THR A 11 -8.34 41.32 11.20
N GLU A 12 -8.61 42.29 12.05
CA GLU A 12 -7.56 43.14 12.65
C GLU A 12 -7.12 42.78 14.08
N LYS A 13 -7.61 41.71 14.67
CA LYS A 13 -7.27 41.32 16.07
C LYS A 13 -6.40 40.09 16.24
N THR A 14 -5.83 39.52 15.19
CA THR A 14 -5.02 38.30 15.30
C THR A 14 -3.52 38.46 15.06
N ASP A 15 -3.05 39.66 14.72
CA ASP A 15 -1.62 39.87 14.38
C ASP A 15 -0.75 40.40 15.54
N ASP A 16 -1.35 40.90 16.62
CA ASP A 16 -0.57 41.42 17.79
C ASP A 16 -0.18 40.35 18.83
N ALA A 17 -0.64 39.11 18.70
CA ALA A 17 -0.32 38.07 19.70
C ALA A 17 0.89 37.18 19.32
N LYS A 18 1.47 37.35 18.15
CA LYS A 18 2.58 36.50 17.68
C LYS A 18 3.98 37.08 17.86
N ASN A 19 4.11 38.35 18.25
CA ASN A 19 5.40 39.04 18.33
C ASN A 19 6.01 39.13 19.75
N LEU A 20 5.33 38.59 20.77
CA LEU A 20 5.80 38.68 22.16
C LEU A 20 6.40 37.38 22.72
N VAL A 21 6.47 36.30 21.94
CA VAL A 21 6.93 34.97 22.41
C VAL A 21 8.31 34.59 21.89
N THR A 22 8.93 35.38 21.00
CA THR A 22 10.22 35.06 20.37
C THR A 22 11.45 35.68 20.99
N GLU A 23 11.35 36.57 22.00
CA GLU A 23 12.49 37.23 22.59
C GLU A 23 12.96 36.73 23.98
N THR A 24 12.28 35.76 24.59
CA THR A 24 12.67 35.25 25.92
C THR A 24 13.27 33.84 25.95
N SER A 25 13.58 33.25 24.80
CA SER A 25 14.15 31.87 24.74
C SER A 25 15.60 31.77 24.26
N SER A 26 16.32 32.88 24.05
CA SER A 26 17.68 32.85 23.50
C SER A 26 18.80 33.10 24.50
N GLU A 27 18.54 33.40 25.77
CA GLU A 27 19.59 33.69 26.76
C GLU A 27 19.81 32.65 27.86
N ALA A 28 19.03 31.53 27.89
CA ALA A 28 19.15 30.51 28.93
C ALA A 28 19.86 29.22 28.52
N SER A 29 20.41 29.10 27.32
CA SER A 29 20.97 27.84 26.80
C SER A 29 22.48 27.80 26.58
N SER A 30 23.25 28.82 27.00
CA SER A 30 24.70 28.86 26.74
C SER A 30 25.62 28.55 27.93
N GLU A 31 25.12 28.35 29.15
CA GLU A 31 25.98 28.07 30.32
C GLU A 31 25.87 26.63 30.89
N ALA A 32 24.98 25.78 30.41
CA ALA A 32 24.81 24.43 30.96
C ALA A 32 25.47 23.31 30.13
N SER A 33 26.21 23.62 29.07
CA SER A 33 26.74 22.60 28.14
C SER A 33 28.24 22.29 28.26
N SER A 34 28.96 22.89 29.19
CA SER A 34 30.42 22.66 29.30
C SER A 34 30.88 21.74 30.45
N GLU A 35 30.01 21.40 31.40
CA GLU A 35 30.44 20.52 32.52
C GLU A 35 30.02 19.07 32.40
N VAL A 36 29.10 18.70 31.48
CA VAL A 36 28.65 17.32 31.35
C VAL A 36 29.43 16.52 30.30
N ALA A 37 30.29 17.18 29.52
CA ALA A 37 31.03 16.53 28.43
C ALA A 37 32.29 15.77 28.86
N SER A 38 32.81 15.99 30.07
CA SER A 38 34.06 15.36 30.53
C SER A 38 33.88 14.09 31.35
N GLU A 39 32.67 13.81 31.85
CA GLU A 39 32.42 12.63 32.69
C GLU A 39 31.84 11.42 31.91
N VAL A 40 31.33 11.64 30.70
CA VAL A 40 30.76 10.58 29.86
C VAL A 40 31.82 9.89 28.98
N ALA A 41 32.96 10.52 28.76
CA ALA A 41 34.02 9.97 27.90
C ALA A 41 34.87 8.86 28.55
N SER A 42 34.87 8.76 29.87
CA SER A 42 35.71 7.78 30.58
C SER A 42 34.98 6.47 30.96
N LYS A 43 33.63 6.43 30.84
CA LYS A 43 32.85 5.21 31.11
C LYS A 43 32.47 4.42 29.85
N ALA A 44 32.56 5.02 28.66
CA ALA A 44 32.18 4.38 27.40
C ALA A 44 33.27 3.47 26.80
N SER A 45 34.51 3.49 27.31
CA SER A 45 35.61 2.70 26.72
C SER A 45 35.85 1.35 27.35
N SER A 46 35.18 1.01 28.46
CA SER A 46 35.35 -0.27 29.13
C SER A 46 34.18 -1.27 28.95
N GLU A 47 33.03 -0.83 28.46
CA GLU A 47 31.88 -1.71 28.23
C GLU A 47 31.73 -2.20 26.77
N VAL A 48 32.40 -1.53 25.80
CA VAL A 48 32.30 -1.91 24.37
C VAL A 48 33.16 -3.17 24.02
N ALA A 49 34.06 -3.58 24.90
CA ALA A 49 34.94 -4.74 24.61
C ALA A 49 34.37 -6.10 25.02
N SER A 50 33.23 -6.17 25.74
CA SER A 50 32.63 -7.44 26.20
C SER A 50 31.33 -7.84 25.50
N GLU A 51 30.69 -6.92 24.73
CA GLU A 51 29.43 -7.23 24.05
C GLU A 51 29.57 -7.68 22.59
N THR A 52 30.73 -7.49 21.96
CA THR A 52 30.94 -7.89 20.55
C THR A 52 31.22 -9.35 20.32
N LYS A 53 31.16 -10.21 21.35
CA LYS A 53 31.39 -11.66 21.19
C LYS A 53 30.14 -12.53 21.31
N ASN A 54 28.97 -12.00 21.63
CA ASN A 54 27.73 -12.77 21.79
C ASN A 54 26.63 -12.53 20.75
N GLU A 55 26.81 -11.62 19.80
CA GLU A 55 25.79 -11.38 18.75
C GLU A 55 25.96 -12.22 17.47
N SER A 56 27.00 -13.05 17.37
CA SER A 56 27.24 -13.84 16.15
C SER A 56 26.71 -15.27 16.17
N VAL A 57 25.92 -15.69 17.16
CA VAL A 57 25.49 -17.10 17.27
C VAL A 57 23.99 -17.30 17.52
N THR A 58 23.14 -16.31 17.37
CA THR A 58 21.68 -16.52 17.45
C THR A 58 20.88 -15.91 16.31
N GLU A 59 21.41 -15.86 15.09
CA GLU A 59 20.55 -16.03 13.92
C GLU A 59 20.22 -17.52 13.75
N ALA A 60 19.71 -18.14 14.79
CA ALA A 60 18.92 -19.36 14.65
C ALA A 60 17.76 -18.95 13.73
N LYS A 61 17.94 -19.24 12.43
CA LYS A 61 16.93 -19.32 11.40
C LYS A 61 15.64 -19.81 12.06
N LYS A 62 14.82 -18.86 12.52
CA LYS A 62 13.44 -19.12 12.85
C LYS A 62 12.87 -19.65 11.54
N GLU A 63 12.79 -20.96 11.40
CA GLU A 63 12.00 -21.60 10.36
C GLU A 63 10.56 -21.21 10.68
N THR A 64 10.22 -19.98 10.35
CA THR A 64 8.84 -19.56 10.27
C THR A 64 8.29 -20.44 9.15
N ASN A 65 7.38 -21.34 9.48
CA ASN A 65 6.61 -22.09 8.51
C ASN A 65 5.83 -21.06 7.65
N GLU A 66 6.54 -20.44 6.70
CA GLU A 66 5.96 -19.46 5.79
C GLU A 66 4.96 -20.17 4.91
N LYS A 67 3.68 -19.93 5.16
CA LYS A 67 2.63 -20.46 4.30
C LYS A 67 2.50 -19.57 3.07
N TRP A 68 2.91 -20.10 1.92
CA TRP A 68 2.88 -19.43 0.64
C TRP A 68 1.54 -19.65 -0.07
N GLY A 69 1.07 -18.63 -0.77
CA GLY A 69 -0.10 -18.69 -1.64
C GLY A 69 0.12 -17.94 -2.94
N ILE A 70 -0.85 -18.02 -3.84
CA ILE A 70 -0.87 -17.31 -5.11
C ILE A 70 -2.03 -16.32 -5.09
N ALA A 71 -1.74 -15.04 -5.32
CA ALA A 71 -2.74 -14.00 -5.51
C ALA A 71 -2.96 -13.76 -7.01
N HIS A 72 -4.10 -14.15 -7.52
CA HIS A 72 -4.54 -13.89 -8.88
C HIS A 72 -5.29 -12.56 -8.92
N ILE A 73 -4.79 -11.59 -9.66
CA ILE A 73 -5.41 -10.28 -9.85
C ILE A 73 -5.89 -10.19 -11.30
N TYR A 74 -7.20 -10.29 -11.52
CA TYR A 74 -7.81 -9.97 -12.79
C TYR A 74 -8.28 -8.52 -12.78
N SER A 75 -7.76 -7.68 -13.66
CA SER A 75 -8.13 -6.29 -13.75
C SER A 75 -8.51 -5.91 -15.17
N SER A 76 -9.74 -5.47 -15.32
CA SER A 76 -10.29 -4.89 -16.54
C SER A 76 -10.63 -3.41 -16.33
N TYR A 77 -11.07 -2.73 -17.38
CA TYR A 77 -11.57 -1.36 -17.24
C TYR A 77 -12.98 -1.29 -16.61
N ASN A 78 -13.64 -2.43 -16.39
CA ASN A 78 -14.97 -2.50 -15.78
C ASN A 78 -14.93 -2.99 -14.35
N ASN A 79 -14.05 -3.93 -14.00
CA ASN A 79 -13.97 -4.49 -12.65
C ASN A 79 -12.56 -4.99 -12.34
N THR A 80 -12.24 -5.12 -11.04
CA THR A 80 -11.03 -5.76 -10.54
C THR A 80 -11.42 -6.88 -9.59
N ILE A 81 -10.93 -8.10 -9.84
CA ILE A 81 -11.16 -9.28 -9.02
C ILE A 81 -9.84 -9.75 -8.44
N ILE A 82 -9.81 -10.02 -7.15
CA ILE A 82 -8.65 -10.52 -6.42
C ILE A 82 -9.01 -11.86 -5.81
N HIS A 83 -8.23 -12.88 -6.12
CA HIS A 83 -8.46 -14.24 -5.69
C HIS A 83 -7.16 -14.83 -5.16
N ILE A 84 -7.14 -15.23 -3.89
CA ILE A 84 -5.99 -15.92 -3.29
C ILE A 84 -6.27 -17.42 -3.25
N THR A 85 -5.31 -18.17 -3.72
CA THR A 85 -5.32 -19.63 -3.70
C THR A 85 -4.06 -20.18 -3.04
N ASP A 86 -4.08 -21.45 -2.74
CA ASP A 86 -2.91 -22.23 -2.37
C ASP A 86 -1.88 -22.25 -3.51
N LEU A 87 -0.65 -22.70 -3.25
CA LEU A 87 0.40 -22.86 -4.27
C LEU A 87 -0.02 -23.79 -5.41
N THR A 88 -0.82 -24.81 -5.11
CA THR A 88 -1.34 -25.75 -6.10
C THR A 88 -2.47 -25.15 -6.95
N GLY A 89 -3.12 -24.07 -6.47
CA GLY A 89 -4.29 -23.48 -7.10
C GLY A 89 -5.60 -24.23 -6.86
N ALA A 90 -5.57 -25.34 -6.10
CA ALA A 90 -6.73 -26.20 -5.88
C ALA A 90 -7.70 -25.63 -4.85
N GLU A 91 -7.19 -25.02 -3.79
CA GLU A 91 -7.99 -24.44 -2.72
C GLU A 91 -8.12 -22.93 -2.83
N THR A 92 -9.35 -22.43 -2.78
CA THR A 92 -9.62 -21.00 -2.68
C THR A 92 -9.53 -20.54 -1.23
N VAL A 93 -8.57 -19.68 -0.96
CA VAL A 93 -8.37 -19.07 0.36
C VAL A 93 -9.36 -17.93 0.58
N SER A 94 -9.42 -17.01 -0.37
CA SER A 94 -10.24 -15.81 -0.29
C SER A 94 -10.46 -15.22 -1.69
N ILE A 95 -11.62 -14.62 -1.90
CA ILE A 95 -11.96 -13.91 -3.14
C ILE A 95 -12.72 -12.64 -2.82
N SER A 96 -12.40 -11.55 -3.51
CA SER A 96 -13.17 -10.30 -3.46
C SER A 96 -13.04 -9.54 -4.78
N SER A 97 -14.01 -8.67 -5.05
CA SER A 97 -14.04 -7.86 -6.27
C SER A 97 -14.43 -6.42 -5.96
N GLY A 98 -14.15 -5.51 -6.91
CA GLY A 98 -14.56 -4.11 -6.80
C GLY A 98 -16.05 -3.93 -6.58
N GLY A 99 -16.87 -4.75 -7.24
CA GLY A 99 -18.33 -4.69 -7.13
C GLY A 99 -18.89 -5.04 -5.75
N HIS A 100 -18.13 -5.76 -4.89
CA HIS A 100 -18.54 -6.02 -3.51
C HIS A 100 -18.44 -4.79 -2.62
N HIS A 101 -17.64 -3.79 -3.01
CA HIS A 101 -17.28 -2.66 -2.15
C HIS A 101 -17.81 -1.32 -2.63
N VAL A 102 -18.44 -1.29 -3.82
CA VAL A 102 -18.93 -0.07 -4.45
C VAL A 102 -20.35 -0.31 -4.97
N ASN A 103 -21.25 0.61 -4.69
CA ASN A 103 -22.67 0.49 -5.08
C ASN A 103 -22.92 0.84 -6.56
N ALA A 104 -22.00 1.56 -7.20
CA ALA A 104 -22.18 2.00 -8.59
C ALA A 104 -21.21 1.25 -9.51
N ASP A 105 -21.73 0.55 -10.50
CA ASP A 105 -21.01 -0.29 -11.47
C ASP A 105 -19.84 0.43 -12.14
N ARG A 106 -20.00 1.73 -12.44
CA ARG A 106 -18.96 2.56 -13.07
C ARG A 106 -17.70 2.72 -12.22
N TYR A 107 -17.76 2.49 -10.92
CA TYR A 107 -16.63 2.64 -9.99
C TYR A 107 -15.98 1.31 -9.60
N GLU A 108 -16.48 0.17 -10.07
CA GLU A 108 -15.93 -1.16 -9.75
C GLU A 108 -14.47 -1.34 -10.18
N SER A 109 -14.06 -0.70 -11.29
CA SER A 109 -12.68 -0.73 -11.78
C SER A 109 -11.78 0.31 -11.13
N SER A 110 -12.32 1.17 -10.24
CA SER A 110 -11.55 2.26 -9.63
C SER A 110 -10.42 1.73 -8.74
N PRO A 111 -9.32 2.49 -8.62
CA PRO A 111 -8.23 2.16 -7.70
C PRO A 111 -8.70 2.03 -6.24
N PHE A 112 -9.71 2.80 -5.84
CA PHE A 112 -10.30 2.77 -4.51
C PHE A 112 -11.04 1.45 -4.24
N ALA A 113 -11.90 1.00 -5.18
CA ALA A 113 -12.60 -0.25 -5.06
C ALA A 113 -11.63 -1.44 -4.99
N ALA A 114 -10.60 -1.43 -5.84
CA ALA A 114 -9.56 -2.46 -5.85
C ALA A 114 -8.76 -2.51 -4.53
N MET A 115 -8.47 -1.34 -3.93
CA MET A 115 -7.80 -1.28 -2.63
C MET A 115 -8.68 -1.85 -1.51
N LYS A 116 -9.98 -1.52 -1.49
CA LYS A 116 -10.92 -2.10 -0.51
C LYS A 116 -11.06 -3.62 -0.67
N ALA A 117 -11.19 -4.09 -1.92
CA ALA A 117 -11.24 -5.51 -2.21
C ALA A 117 -9.96 -6.24 -1.75
N ALA A 118 -8.79 -5.64 -1.98
CA ALA A 118 -7.52 -6.20 -1.52
C ALA A 118 -7.45 -6.30 0.00
N ASN A 119 -7.86 -5.27 0.73
CA ASN A 119 -7.84 -5.29 2.20
C ASN A 119 -8.74 -6.39 2.76
N ALA A 120 -9.95 -6.56 2.22
CA ALA A 120 -10.84 -7.65 2.63
C ALA A 120 -10.23 -9.04 2.39
N VAL A 121 -9.51 -9.22 1.27
CA VAL A 121 -8.81 -10.47 0.96
C VAL A 121 -7.61 -10.67 1.88
N VAL A 122 -6.88 -9.61 2.23
CA VAL A 122 -5.76 -9.62 3.18
C VAL A 122 -6.22 -10.15 4.53
N ASP A 123 -7.30 -9.60 5.07
CA ASP A 123 -7.81 -9.99 6.39
C ASP A 123 -8.21 -11.47 6.42
N ALA A 124 -8.93 -11.93 5.38
CA ALA A 124 -9.34 -13.31 5.26
C ALA A 124 -8.17 -14.28 5.07
N ALA A 125 -7.12 -13.89 4.33
CA ALA A 125 -5.95 -14.73 4.11
C ALA A 125 -5.07 -14.82 5.36
N LYS A 126 -4.92 -13.73 6.11
CA LYS A 126 -4.21 -13.73 7.40
C LYS A 126 -4.88 -14.61 8.43
N THR A 127 -6.21 -14.59 8.51
CA THR A 127 -6.97 -15.47 9.40
C THR A 127 -6.69 -16.95 9.11
N LYS A 128 -6.43 -17.30 7.84
CA LYS A 128 -6.04 -18.66 7.43
C LYS A 128 -4.53 -18.95 7.55
N GLY A 129 -3.75 -18.00 8.09
CA GLY A 129 -2.33 -18.17 8.40
C GLY A 129 -1.38 -18.03 7.20
N PHE A 130 -1.82 -17.44 6.09
CA PHE A 130 -0.92 -17.14 4.97
C PHE A 130 -0.01 -15.96 5.32
N THR A 131 1.29 -16.09 5.02
CA THR A 131 2.32 -15.08 5.33
C THR A 131 3.01 -14.54 4.09
N ALA A 132 3.02 -15.32 3.01
CA ALA A 132 3.73 -14.97 1.78
C ALA A 132 2.87 -15.24 0.53
N LEU A 133 3.02 -14.39 -0.49
CA LEU A 133 2.23 -14.46 -1.71
C LEU A 133 3.09 -14.29 -2.97
N HIS A 134 2.82 -15.11 -3.99
CA HIS A 134 3.19 -14.83 -5.37
C HIS A 134 2.01 -14.12 -6.06
N ILE A 135 2.28 -13.05 -6.78
CA ILE A 135 1.23 -12.27 -7.44
C ILE A 135 1.22 -12.57 -8.93
N LYS A 136 0.07 -12.96 -9.46
CA LYS A 136 -0.17 -13.15 -10.90
C LYS A 136 -1.20 -12.13 -11.37
N VAL A 137 -0.77 -11.17 -12.17
CA VAL A 137 -1.64 -10.14 -12.74
C VAL A 137 -2.10 -10.57 -14.11
N ARG A 138 -3.38 -10.39 -14.39
CA ARG A 138 -3.98 -10.70 -15.67
C ARG A 138 -4.88 -9.57 -16.16
N ALA A 139 -4.66 -9.10 -17.37
CA ALA A 139 -5.61 -8.28 -18.11
C ALA A 139 -6.63 -9.15 -18.83
N VAL A 140 -7.54 -8.53 -19.57
CA VAL A 140 -8.53 -9.25 -20.39
C VAL A 140 -7.84 -10.15 -21.41
N GLY A 141 -6.84 -9.62 -22.10
CA GLY A 141 -6.08 -10.38 -23.10
C GLY A 141 -6.89 -10.74 -24.36
N GLY A 142 -6.36 -11.67 -25.14
CA GLY A 142 -7.00 -12.11 -26.36
C GLY A 142 -7.21 -10.97 -27.36
N VAL A 143 -8.43 -10.79 -27.80
CA VAL A 143 -8.86 -9.69 -28.68
C VAL A 143 -9.08 -8.37 -27.92
N GLY A 144 -9.15 -8.43 -26.59
CA GLY A 144 -9.38 -7.29 -25.70
C GLY A 144 -8.11 -6.51 -25.35
N SER A 145 -8.15 -5.82 -24.22
CA SER A 145 -7.00 -5.07 -23.72
C SER A 145 -5.89 -6.01 -23.23
N ARG A 146 -4.66 -5.74 -23.62
CA ARG A 146 -3.47 -6.41 -23.11
C ARG A 146 -2.92 -5.75 -21.85
N VAL A 147 -3.35 -4.51 -21.59
CA VAL A 147 -2.94 -3.75 -20.42
C VAL A 147 -3.94 -3.97 -19.30
N PRO A 148 -3.49 -4.27 -18.08
CA PRO A 148 -4.34 -4.38 -16.90
C PRO A 148 -5.08 -3.06 -16.62
N GLY A 149 -6.25 -3.14 -16.03
CA GLY A 149 -7.05 -1.98 -15.65
C GLY A 149 -6.42 -1.16 -14.51
N PRO A 150 -7.00 0.01 -14.19
CA PRO A 150 -6.44 0.95 -13.21
C PRO A 150 -6.39 0.39 -11.78
N GLY A 151 -7.21 -0.61 -11.46
CA GLY A 151 -7.23 -1.25 -10.15
C GLY A 151 -6.06 -2.18 -9.87
N ALA A 152 -5.36 -2.70 -10.90
CA ALA A 152 -4.29 -3.69 -10.72
C ALA A 152 -3.16 -3.21 -9.81
N GLN A 153 -2.60 -2.04 -10.10
CA GLN A 153 -1.50 -1.48 -9.30
C GLN A 153 -1.92 -1.17 -7.86
N SER A 154 -3.14 -0.66 -7.68
CA SER A 154 -3.67 -0.36 -6.35
C SER A 154 -3.88 -1.62 -5.52
N ALA A 155 -4.33 -2.72 -6.14
CA ALA A 155 -4.44 -4.02 -5.51
C ALA A 155 -3.07 -4.57 -5.07
N ILE A 156 -2.06 -4.53 -5.94
CA ILE A 156 -0.69 -4.97 -5.59
C ILE A 156 -0.15 -4.18 -4.40
N ARG A 157 -0.29 -2.86 -4.42
CA ARG A 157 0.17 -1.99 -3.33
C ARG A 157 -0.56 -2.28 -2.02
N ALA A 158 -1.87 -2.57 -2.08
CA ALA A 158 -2.66 -2.89 -0.91
C ALA A 158 -2.27 -4.26 -0.32
N LEU A 159 -2.01 -5.28 -1.15
CA LEU A 159 -1.48 -6.57 -0.71
C LEU A 159 -0.11 -6.43 -0.03
N ALA A 160 0.78 -5.60 -0.59
CA ALA A 160 2.08 -5.30 0.01
C ALA A 160 1.94 -4.61 1.36
N ARG A 161 1.08 -3.58 1.45
CA ARG A 161 0.77 -2.89 2.72
C ARG A 161 0.09 -3.81 3.74
N GLY A 162 -0.61 -4.83 3.27
CA GLY A 162 -1.20 -5.86 4.10
C GLY A 162 -0.19 -6.68 4.90
N GLY A 163 1.12 -6.51 4.68
CA GLY A 163 2.19 -7.18 5.43
C GLY A 163 2.49 -8.60 4.96
N PHE A 164 2.06 -8.97 3.76
CA PHE A 164 2.52 -10.21 3.12
C PHE A 164 3.93 -10.05 2.58
N LYS A 165 4.74 -11.09 2.72
CA LYS A 165 6.00 -11.22 1.99
C LYS A 165 5.68 -11.49 0.52
N ILE A 166 6.03 -10.55 -0.36
CA ILE A 166 5.81 -10.72 -1.79
C ILE A 166 7.02 -11.41 -2.40
N GLY A 167 6.78 -12.56 -3.02
CA GLY A 167 7.80 -13.30 -3.73
C GLY A 167 7.96 -12.77 -5.15
N ARG A 168 7.20 -13.31 -6.09
CA ARG A 168 7.28 -12.97 -7.52
C ARG A 168 6.01 -12.28 -7.99
N ILE A 169 6.16 -11.33 -8.90
CA ILE A 169 5.04 -10.65 -9.57
C ILE A 169 5.16 -10.97 -11.06
N ASP A 170 4.19 -11.70 -11.58
CA ASP A 170 4.15 -12.16 -12.98
C ASP A 170 2.95 -11.53 -13.70
N ASP A 171 3.16 -11.14 -14.96
CA ASP A 171 2.06 -10.85 -15.88
C ASP A 171 1.70 -12.12 -16.64
N VAL A 172 0.46 -12.59 -16.41
CA VAL A 172 -0.08 -13.81 -17.02
C VAL A 172 -1.21 -13.50 -18.01
N THR A 173 -1.20 -12.32 -18.59
CA THR A 173 -2.19 -11.92 -19.59
C THR A 173 -2.12 -12.83 -20.83
N PRO A 174 -3.20 -13.46 -21.26
CA PRO A 174 -3.21 -14.34 -22.43
C PRO A 174 -3.02 -13.51 -23.70
N ILE A 175 -1.88 -13.65 -24.33
CA ILE A 175 -1.55 -13.02 -25.61
C ILE A 175 -1.62 -14.09 -26.68
N PRO A 176 -2.61 -14.07 -27.60
CA PRO A 176 -2.71 -15.05 -28.66
C PRO A 176 -1.55 -14.87 -29.66
N HIS A 177 -1.06 -15.97 -30.17
CA HIS A 177 0.00 -15.97 -31.18
C HIS A 177 -0.53 -15.47 -32.54
N ASP A 178 -1.80 -15.70 -32.83
CA ASP A 178 -2.55 -15.11 -33.92
C ASP A 178 -3.80 -14.41 -33.38
N THR A 179 -4.22 -13.32 -34.02
CA THR A 179 -5.36 -12.53 -33.57
C THR A 179 -6.61 -12.88 -34.35
N THR A 180 -7.65 -13.26 -33.63
CA THR A 180 -8.98 -13.38 -34.20
C THR A 180 -9.58 -12.01 -34.48
N ARG A 181 -10.52 -11.93 -35.42
CA ARG A 181 -11.23 -10.70 -35.73
C ARG A 181 -12.00 -10.17 -34.52
N ARG A 182 -11.89 -8.87 -34.28
CA ARG A 182 -12.67 -8.21 -33.21
C ARG A 182 -14.16 -8.32 -33.48
N LYS A 183 -14.94 -8.50 -32.43
CA LYS A 183 -16.40 -8.46 -32.44
C LYS A 183 -16.87 -7.08 -32.96
N GLY A 184 -17.91 -7.04 -33.76
CA GLY A 184 -18.51 -5.80 -34.27
C GLY A 184 -18.35 -5.51 -35.75
N GLY A 185 -17.57 -6.30 -36.49
CA GLY A 185 -17.40 -6.19 -37.94
C GLY A 185 -16.72 -4.91 -38.42
N LYS A 186 -16.76 -4.64 -39.74
CA LYS A 186 -16.06 -3.54 -40.38
C LYS A 186 -16.69 -2.16 -40.08
N ARG A 187 -18.01 -2.12 -39.85
CA ARG A 187 -18.76 -0.86 -39.64
C ARG A 187 -18.96 -0.47 -38.18
N GLY A 188 -18.44 -1.29 -37.26
CA GLY A 188 -18.67 -1.08 -35.85
C GLY A 188 -20.11 -1.32 -35.40
N ARG A 189 -20.38 -1.05 -34.13
CA ARG A 189 -21.74 -1.04 -33.58
C ARG A 189 -22.33 0.35 -33.82
N ARG A 190 -23.41 0.44 -34.58
CA ARG A 190 -24.25 1.63 -34.57
C ARG A 190 -24.92 1.70 -33.19
N VAL A 191 -24.60 2.74 -32.46
CA VAL A 191 -25.31 3.11 -31.23
C VAL A 191 -26.47 3.98 -31.65
#